data_482205d6c09567065f915b9b75f6a689
#
_entry.id   482205d6c09567065f915b9b75f6a689
#
_cell.length_a   1.000
_cell.length_b   1.000
_cell.length_c   1.000
_cell.angle_alpha   90.00
_cell.angle_beta   90.00
_cell.angle_gamma   90.00
#
_symmetry.space_group_name_H-M   'P 1'
#
loop_
_entity.id
_entity.type
_entity.pdbx_description
1 polymer ?
#
loop_
_entity_poly.entity_id
_entity_poly.type
_entity_poly.pdbx_seq_one_letter_code
_entity_poly.pdbx_strand_id
1 'polypeptide(L)'
;MAEKSLSLQDQFLNSVRRSKTPVTIFLMKGVKLQGVITWFDAFSMLLRRDGAAQLLYKHAISTIMPVASPAGLPEPAAQAGKKLALQDVFLAAAHRQKEPMTIFLVNGVMLQGIVEGFDQFCILLERGGQVQIVYKHAVSTLQPAHALDLGGPGGEADGEGDAA
;
A
#
# COMPACT_ATOMS: atom_id res chain seq x y z
N MET A 1 -6.94 13.75 -21.11
CA MET A 1 -6.88 13.47 -20.85
C MET A 1 -6.67 12.97 -20.28
N ALA A 2 -6.57 12.88 -20.16
CA ALA A 2 -6.33 12.33 -19.74
C ALA A 2 -6.46 11.56 -19.21
N GLU A 3 -6.66 11.14 -19.34
CA GLU A 3 -6.86 10.37 -18.84
C GLU A 3 -6.06 9.57 -18.42
N LYS A 4 -5.19 9.70 -18.12
CA LYS A 4 -4.37 8.93 -17.55
C LYS A 4 -4.93 8.47 -16.30
N SER A 5 -5.00 7.20 -16.04
CA SER A 5 -5.45 6.69 -14.84
C SER A 5 -4.44 6.89 -13.75
N LEU A 6 -4.83 7.38 -12.59
CA LEU A 6 -3.92 7.58 -11.49
C LEU A 6 -3.72 6.26 -10.74
N SER A 7 -2.53 6.06 -10.23
CA SER A 7 -2.27 4.89 -9.39
C SER A 7 -3.01 5.02 -8.07
N LEU A 8 -3.14 3.92 -7.36
CA LEU A 8 -3.75 3.95 -6.04
C LEU A 8 -3.01 4.94 -5.14
N GLN A 9 -1.69 4.92 -5.20
CA GLN A 9 -0.90 5.83 -4.41
C GLN A 9 -1.25 7.27 -4.72
N ASP A 10 -1.34 7.61 -5.99
CA ASP A 10 -1.63 8.99 -6.37
C ASP A 10 -3.02 9.39 -5.93
N GLN A 11 -3.98 8.49 -6.01
CA GLN A 11 -5.32 8.80 -5.59
C GLN A 11 -5.41 8.97 -4.08
N PHE A 12 -4.68 8.13 -3.34
CA PHE A 12 -4.63 8.25 -1.90
C PHE A 12 -4.01 9.60 -1.50
N LEU A 13 -2.87 9.93 -2.09
CA LEU A 13 -2.18 11.18 -1.76
C LEU A 13 -3.01 12.39 -2.15
N ASN A 14 -3.66 12.34 -3.30
CA ASN A 14 -4.54 13.42 -3.72
C ASN A 14 -5.70 13.59 -2.76
N SER A 15 -6.28 12.49 -2.31
CA SER A 15 -7.41 12.56 -1.40
C SER A 15 -7.03 13.22 -0.08
N VAL A 16 -5.93 12.77 0.53
CA VAL A 16 -5.54 13.38 1.82
C VAL A 16 -5.07 14.81 1.63
N ARG A 17 -4.49 15.13 0.48
CA ARG A 17 -4.07 16.49 0.22
C ARG A 17 -5.26 17.42 0.08
N ARG A 18 -6.25 17.02 -0.70
CA ARG A 18 -7.40 17.88 -0.93
C ARG A 18 -8.25 18.04 0.31
N SER A 19 -8.39 16.99 1.10
CA SER A 19 -9.18 17.09 2.32
C SER A 19 -8.38 17.65 3.48
N LYS A 20 -7.09 17.88 3.29
CA LYS A 20 -6.20 18.38 4.31
C LYS A 20 -6.21 17.48 5.54
N THR A 21 -6.29 16.19 5.29
CA THR A 21 -6.30 15.21 6.36
C THR A 21 -4.90 15.02 6.90
N PRO A 22 -4.70 15.19 8.20
CA PRO A 22 -3.36 14.97 8.76
C PRO A 22 -2.95 13.52 8.60
N VAL A 23 -1.68 13.30 8.34
CA VAL A 23 -1.13 11.96 8.19
C VAL A 23 0.07 11.79 9.10
N THR A 24 0.33 10.54 9.47
CA THR A 24 1.57 10.18 10.14
C THR A 24 2.40 9.42 9.13
N ILE A 25 3.63 9.85 8.93
CA ILE A 25 4.53 9.23 7.96
C ILE A 25 5.65 8.57 8.73
N PHE A 26 5.79 7.25 8.53
CA PHE A 26 6.85 6.49 9.18
C PHE A 26 7.98 6.32 8.18
N LEU A 27 9.18 6.72 8.57
CA LEU A 27 10.33 6.61 7.69
C LEU A 27 11.04 5.28 7.90
N MET A 28 11.83 4.89 6.92
CA MET A 28 12.53 3.61 6.97
C MET A 28 13.44 3.50 8.18
N LYS A 29 13.93 4.62 8.65
CA LYS A 29 14.83 4.60 9.80
C LYS A 29 14.12 4.67 11.13
N GLY A 30 12.81 4.59 11.13
CA GLY A 30 12.06 4.59 12.38
C GLY A 30 11.59 5.94 12.85
N VAL A 31 11.90 6.99 12.13
CA VAL A 31 11.43 8.33 12.48
C VAL A 31 9.96 8.46 12.09
N LYS A 32 9.21 9.16 12.90
CA LYS A 32 7.79 9.38 12.65
C LYS A 32 7.54 10.87 12.47
N LEU A 33 6.87 11.26 11.42
CA LEU A 33 6.54 12.64 11.14
C LEU A 33 5.05 12.79 11.00
N GLN A 34 4.52 13.95 11.38
CA GLN A 34 3.09 14.21 11.26
C GLN A 34 2.85 15.53 10.57
N GLY A 35 1.76 15.65 9.85
CA GLY A 35 1.42 16.88 9.18
C GLY A 35 0.44 16.64 8.06
N VAL A 36 0.31 17.64 7.20
CA VAL A 36 -0.60 17.58 6.06
C VAL A 36 0.24 17.59 4.79
N ILE A 37 -0.08 16.69 3.86
CA ILE A 37 0.60 16.67 2.58
C ILE A 37 0.02 17.78 1.73
N THR A 38 0.86 18.71 1.25
CA THR A 38 0.39 19.82 0.46
C THR A 38 0.78 19.69 -1.01
N TRP A 39 1.75 18.84 -1.32
CA TRP A 39 2.19 18.66 -2.69
C TRP A 39 2.90 17.31 -2.77
N PHE A 40 2.85 16.69 -3.92
CA PHE A 40 3.65 15.49 -4.13
C PHE A 40 3.89 15.29 -5.62
N ASP A 41 4.94 14.58 -5.94
CA ASP A 41 5.20 14.20 -7.33
C ASP A 41 5.66 12.74 -7.35
N ALA A 42 6.29 12.33 -8.44
CA ALA A 42 6.65 10.91 -8.58
C ALA A 42 7.66 10.43 -7.55
N PHE A 43 8.48 11.34 -7.00
CA PHE A 43 9.59 10.93 -6.13
C PHE A 43 9.54 11.48 -4.72
N SER A 44 8.76 12.52 -4.49
CA SER A 44 8.81 13.20 -3.20
C SER A 44 7.45 13.76 -2.82
N MET A 45 7.35 14.23 -1.59
CA MET A 45 6.15 14.90 -1.13
C MET A 45 6.52 15.98 -0.12
N LEU A 46 5.66 16.99 -0.04
CA LEU A 46 5.87 18.10 0.86
C LEU A 46 4.90 17.98 2.02
N LEU A 47 5.44 17.89 3.22
CA LEU A 47 4.65 17.75 4.43
C LEU A 47 4.71 19.06 5.20
N ARG A 48 3.54 19.55 5.61
CA ARG A 48 3.48 20.81 6.32
C ARG A 48 2.93 20.63 7.70
N ARG A 49 3.58 21.26 8.65
CA ARG A 49 3.12 21.20 10.03
C ARG A 49 3.49 22.50 10.71
N ASP A 50 2.50 23.15 11.33
CA ASP A 50 2.73 24.35 12.11
C ASP A 50 3.51 25.41 11.36
N GLY A 51 3.18 25.61 10.10
CA GLY A 51 3.83 26.63 9.29
C GLY A 51 5.16 26.25 8.71
N ALA A 52 5.69 25.09 9.08
CA ALA A 52 6.96 24.62 8.51
C ALA A 52 6.68 23.56 7.47
N ALA A 53 7.46 23.52 6.43
CA ALA A 53 7.33 22.53 5.37
C ALA A 53 8.59 21.69 5.30
N GLN A 54 8.44 20.42 5.02
CA GLN A 54 9.55 19.50 4.95
C GLN A 54 9.37 18.64 3.71
N LEU A 55 10.40 18.51 2.91
CA LEU A 55 10.37 17.68 1.73
C LEU A 55 10.81 16.28 2.10
N LEU A 56 9.99 15.30 1.74
CA LEU A 56 10.28 13.90 2.04
C LEU A 56 10.44 13.15 0.74
N TYR A 57 11.46 12.33 0.66
CA TYR A 57 11.63 11.48 -0.50
C TYR A 57 10.90 10.17 -0.28
N LYS A 58 10.14 9.76 -1.27
CA LYS A 58 9.31 8.57 -1.12
C LYS A 58 10.11 7.32 -0.78
N HIS A 59 11.33 7.22 -1.30
CA HIS A 59 12.12 6.02 -1.01
C HIS A 59 12.52 5.90 0.46
N ALA A 60 12.41 6.99 1.22
CA ALA A 60 12.72 6.95 2.65
C ALA A 60 11.48 6.64 3.50
N ILE A 61 10.30 6.56 2.88
CA ILE A 61 9.05 6.36 3.60
C ILE A 61 8.71 4.89 3.63
N SER A 62 8.34 4.38 4.79
CA SER A 62 7.84 3.02 4.86
C SER A 62 6.31 3.00 4.80
N THR A 63 5.63 3.78 5.62
CA THR A 63 4.17 3.79 5.61
C THR A 63 3.63 5.20 5.79
N ILE A 64 2.39 5.41 5.36
CA ILE A 64 1.65 6.64 5.57
C ILE A 64 0.29 6.28 6.13
N MET A 65 -0.03 6.84 7.30
CA MET A 65 -1.30 6.54 7.94
C MET A 65 -2.09 7.83 8.15
N PRO A 66 -3.23 7.99 7.49
CA PRO A 66 -4.04 9.19 7.71
C PRO A 66 -4.85 9.04 8.99
N VAL A 67 -5.21 10.18 9.61
CA VAL A 67 -6.04 10.11 10.81
C VAL A 67 -7.47 9.72 10.47
N ALA A 68 -7.89 9.93 9.23
CA ALA A 68 -9.21 9.51 8.77
C ALA A 68 -9.05 8.84 7.42
N SER A 69 -9.77 7.77 7.21
CA SER A 69 -9.63 7.03 5.97
C SER A 69 -10.16 7.83 4.80
N PRO A 70 -9.42 7.96 3.73
CA PRO A 70 -9.92 8.66 2.56
C PRO A 70 -11.03 7.84 1.89
N ALA A 71 -11.96 8.54 1.31
CA ALA A 71 -13.07 7.89 0.65
C ALA A 71 -12.82 7.81 -0.85
N GLY A 72 -13.51 6.92 -1.50
CA GLY A 72 -13.49 6.89 -2.95
C GLY A 72 -12.27 6.30 -3.58
N LEU A 73 -11.50 5.53 -2.84
CA LEU A 73 -10.33 4.90 -3.43
C LEU A 73 -10.77 3.74 -4.31
N PRO A 74 -10.07 3.52 -5.41
CA PRO A 74 -10.51 2.50 -6.35
C PRO A 74 -10.17 1.10 -5.89
N GLU A 75 -10.92 0.16 -6.40
CA GLU A 75 -10.56 -1.23 -6.25
C GLU A 75 -9.40 -1.56 -7.16
N PRO A 76 -8.62 -2.56 -6.84
CA PRO A 76 -7.56 -2.97 -7.75
C PRO A 76 -8.16 -3.38 -9.07
N ALA A 77 -7.61 -2.86 -10.14
CA ALA A 77 -8.12 -3.16 -11.45
C ALA A 77 -7.62 -4.49 -11.94
N ALA A 78 -8.46 -5.20 -12.64
CA ALA A 78 -8.02 -6.42 -13.26
C ALA A 78 -7.05 -6.10 -14.37
N GLN A 79 -6.08 -6.91 -14.52
CA GLN A 79 -5.10 -6.75 -15.59
C GLN A 79 -5.45 -7.69 -16.73
N ALA A 80 -6.65 -7.61 -17.17
CA ALA A 80 -7.14 -8.55 -18.16
C ALA A 80 -6.23 -8.58 -19.38
N GLY A 81 -5.95 -9.72 -19.84
CA GLY A 81 -5.14 -9.86 -21.02
C GLY A 81 -3.67 -9.68 -20.84
N LYS A 82 -3.23 -9.34 -19.66
CA LYS A 82 -1.84 -9.17 -19.42
C LYS A 82 -1.29 -10.28 -18.59
N LYS A 83 -0.02 -10.54 -18.78
CA LYS A 83 0.65 -11.47 -17.95
C LYS A 83 0.82 -10.85 -16.59
N LEU A 84 0.30 -11.44 -15.56
CA LEU A 84 0.38 -10.88 -14.24
C LEU A 84 1.64 -11.30 -13.52
N ALA A 85 2.23 -10.37 -12.80
CA ALA A 85 3.36 -10.70 -11.96
C ALA A 85 2.86 -11.51 -10.77
N LEU A 86 3.74 -12.32 -10.22
CA LEU A 86 3.39 -13.12 -9.07
C LEU A 86 2.84 -12.26 -7.93
N GLN A 87 3.46 -11.13 -7.66
CA GLN A 87 3.00 -10.30 -6.57
C GLN A 87 1.59 -9.78 -6.81
N ASP A 88 1.25 -9.49 -8.06
CA ASP A 88 -0.09 -9.02 -8.36
C ASP A 88 -1.12 -10.11 -8.13
N VAL A 89 -0.80 -11.33 -8.51
CA VAL A 89 -1.69 -12.47 -8.28
C VAL A 89 -1.88 -12.68 -6.79
N PHE A 90 -0.80 -12.62 -6.04
CA PHE A 90 -0.83 -12.84 -4.60
C PHE A 90 -1.66 -11.76 -3.90
N LEU A 91 -1.40 -10.50 -4.23
CA LEU A 91 -2.12 -9.40 -3.59
C LEU A 91 -3.59 -9.38 -3.99
N ALA A 92 -3.89 -9.70 -5.24
CA ALA A 92 -5.27 -9.75 -5.67
C ALA A 92 -6.03 -10.85 -4.95
N ALA A 93 -5.39 -12.00 -4.73
CA ALA A 93 -6.02 -13.09 -3.99
C ALA A 93 -6.25 -12.68 -2.54
N ALA A 94 -5.27 -12.04 -1.93
CA ALA A 94 -5.42 -11.58 -0.55
C ALA A 94 -6.55 -10.57 -0.43
N HIS A 95 -6.66 -9.67 -1.38
CA HIS A 95 -7.72 -8.68 -1.38
C HIS A 95 -9.09 -9.35 -1.56
N ARG A 96 -9.19 -10.23 -2.54
CA ARG A 96 -10.46 -10.87 -2.86
C ARG A 96 -10.96 -11.72 -1.72
N GLN A 97 -10.05 -12.43 -1.07
CA GLN A 97 -10.41 -13.34 0.01
C GLN A 97 -10.44 -12.66 1.37
N LYS A 98 -10.07 -11.40 1.43
CA LYS A 98 -10.02 -10.64 2.67
C LYS A 98 -9.22 -11.37 3.73
N GLU A 99 -8.10 -11.92 3.30
CA GLU A 99 -7.27 -12.71 4.17
C GLU A 99 -6.42 -11.82 5.07
N PRO A 100 -6.45 -12.02 6.39
CA PRO A 100 -5.57 -11.24 7.25
C PRO A 100 -4.12 -11.48 6.89
N MET A 101 -3.36 -10.42 6.82
CA MET A 101 -2.00 -10.46 6.33
C MET A 101 -1.06 -9.88 7.36
N THR A 102 0.08 -10.48 7.53
CA THR A 102 1.17 -9.90 8.30
C THR A 102 2.23 -9.44 7.33
N ILE A 103 2.61 -8.19 7.41
CA ILE A 103 3.62 -7.60 6.54
C ILE A 103 4.84 -7.30 7.36
N PHE A 104 5.97 -7.89 6.99
CA PHE A 104 7.24 -7.64 7.67
C PHE A 104 8.03 -6.63 6.86
N LEU A 105 8.42 -5.55 7.50
CA LEU A 105 9.17 -4.50 6.84
C LEU A 105 10.66 -4.73 6.99
N VAL A 106 11.43 -4.13 6.09
CA VAL A 106 12.88 -4.32 6.11
C VAL A 106 13.52 -3.73 7.35
N ASN A 107 12.85 -2.81 8.04
CA ASN A 107 13.39 -2.25 9.28
C ASN A 107 12.95 -3.02 10.53
N GLY A 108 12.33 -4.16 10.35
CA GLY A 108 11.94 -5.01 11.48
C GLY A 108 10.55 -4.77 12.02
N VAL A 109 9.84 -3.80 11.49
CA VAL A 109 8.47 -3.53 11.93
C VAL A 109 7.54 -4.56 11.32
N MET A 110 6.53 -4.94 12.07
CA MET A 110 5.52 -5.89 11.61
C MET A 110 4.17 -5.21 11.61
N LEU A 111 3.46 -5.32 10.49
CA LEU A 111 2.13 -4.75 10.35
C LEU A 111 1.13 -5.84 10.07
N GLN A 112 -0.09 -5.65 10.51
CA GLN A 112 -1.14 -6.62 10.25
C GLN A 112 -2.37 -5.91 9.72
N GLY A 113 -3.12 -6.57 8.87
CA GLY A 113 -4.34 -6.00 8.33
C GLY A 113 -4.79 -6.75 7.10
N ILE A 114 -5.73 -6.14 6.40
CA ILE A 114 -6.29 -6.72 5.19
C ILE A 114 -5.92 -5.81 4.03
N VAL A 115 -5.56 -6.41 2.90
CA VAL A 115 -5.21 -5.65 1.71
C VAL A 115 -6.49 -5.07 1.12
N GLU A 116 -6.61 -3.76 1.15
CA GLU A 116 -7.76 -3.09 0.57
C GLU A 116 -7.52 -2.69 -0.86
N GLY A 117 -6.29 -2.57 -1.25
CA GLY A 117 -5.92 -2.24 -2.61
C GLY A 117 -4.43 -2.25 -2.76
N PHE A 118 -3.96 -2.10 -3.96
CA PHE A 118 -2.52 -2.06 -4.21
C PHE A 118 -2.27 -1.53 -5.62
N ASP A 119 -1.06 -1.07 -5.83
CA ASP A 119 -0.64 -0.72 -7.17
C ASP A 119 0.81 -1.17 -7.32
N GLN A 120 1.51 -0.69 -8.34
CA GLN A 120 2.86 -1.17 -8.56
C GLN A 120 3.86 -0.66 -7.51
N PHE A 121 3.49 0.33 -6.72
CA PHE A 121 4.41 0.91 -5.75
C PHE A 121 4.05 0.64 -4.31
N CYS A 122 2.79 0.39 -4.01
CA CYS A 122 2.37 0.32 -2.62
C CYS A 122 1.18 -0.59 -2.42
N ILE A 123 0.89 -0.84 -1.16
CA ILE A 123 -0.24 -1.65 -0.72
C ILE A 123 -1.05 -0.80 0.23
N LEU A 124 -2.36 -0.81 0.08
CA LEU A 124 -3.24 -0.15 1.02
C LEU A 124 -3.71 -1.19 2.02
N LEU A 125 -3.32 -1.02 3.26
CA LEU A 125 -3.60 -1.99 4.31
C LEU A 125 -4.64 -1.41 5.26
N GLU A 126 -5.65 -2.22 5.59
CA GLU A 126 -6.72 -1.76 6.45
C GLU A 126 -6.74 -2.58 7.73
N ARG A 127 -6.92 -1.94 8.86
CA ARG A 127 -7.05 -2.63 10.12
C ARG A 127 -7.91 -1.79 11.05
N GLY A 128 -9.01 -2.40 11.51
CA GLY A 128 -9.86 -1.72 12.48
C GLY A 128 -10.43 -0.42 12.02
N GLY A 129 -10.70 -0.28 10.74
CA GLY A 129 -11.24 0.95 10.19
C GLY A 129 -10.23 1.98 9.79
N GLN A 130 -8.95 1.72 10.06
CA GLN A 130 -7.88 2.63 9.65
C GLN A 130 -7.12 2.04 8.49
N VAL A 131 -6.76 2.89 7.54
CA VAL A 131 -5.97 2.43 6.40
C VAL A 131 -4.61 3.11 6.42
N GLN A 132 -3.63 2.46 5.81
CA GLN A 132 -2.32 3.06 5.64
C GLN A 132 -1.71 2.57 4.35
N ILE A 133 -0.93 3.44 3.74
CA ILE A 133 -0.13 3.07 2.59
C ILE A 133 1.14 2.41 3.09
N VAL A 134 1.48 1.27 2.53
CA VAL A 134 2.73 0.59 2.81
C VAL A 134 3.49 0.53 1.51
N TYR A 135 4.66 1.14 1.46
CA TYR A 135 5.43 1.13 0.22
C TYR A 135 6.11 -0.21 0.04
N LYS A 136 6.02 -0.74 -1.16
CA LYS A 136 6.59 -2.06 -1.44
C LYS A 136 8.08 -2.11 -1.22
N HIS A 137 8.77 -1.00 -1.45
CA HIS A 137 10.23 -1.00 -1.22
C HIS A 137 10.60 -1.18 0.24
N ALA A 138 9.64 -1.00 1.16
CA ALA A 138 9.90 -1.21 2.57
C ALA A 138 9.52 -2.61 3.04
N VAL A 139 8.89 -3.41 2.18
CA VAL A 139 8.38 -4.71 2.57
C VAL A 139 9.42 -5.78 2.33
N SER A 140 9.64 -6.63 3.33
CA SER A 140 10.49 -7.78 3.12
C SER A 140 9.66 -9.04 2.86
N THR A 141 8.60 -9.28 3.61
CA THR A 141 7.76 -10.45 3.38
C THR A 141 6.30 -10.15 3.63
N LEU A 142 5.44 -10.91 2.99
CA LEU A 142 4.01 -10.88 3.20
C LEU A 142 3.58 -12.28 3.59
N GLN A 143 2.86 -12.38 4.70
CA GLN A 143 2.46 -13.69 5.19
C GLN A 143 0.97 -13.71 5.48
N PRO A 144 0.19 -14.48 4.75
CA PRO A 144 -1.24 -14.57 5.05
C PRO A 144 -1.46 -15.46 6.27
N ALA A 145 -2.56 -15.20 6.99
CA ALA A 145 -2.87 -16.01 8.16
C ALA A 145 -3.24 -17.44 7.77
N HIS A 146 -3.84 -17.59 6.61
CA HIS A 146 -4.22 -18.90 6.09
C HIS A 146 -3.78 -19.00 4.65
N ALA A 147 -3.74 -20.18 4.11
CA ALA A 147 -3.29 -20.34 2.73
C ALA A 147 -4.20 -19.59 1.79
N LEU A 148 -3.63 -18.90 0.83
CA LEU A 148 -4.39 -18.19 -0.17
C LEU A 148 -4.70 -19.12 -1.33
N ASP A 149 -5.91 -18.99 -1.83
CA ASP A 149 -6.27 -19.68 -3.06
C ASP A 149 -5.91 -18.75 -4.20
N LEU A 150 -4.83 -19.03 -4.87
CA LEU A 150 -4.37 -18.15 -5.94
C LEU A 150 -5.17 -18.32 -7.23
N GLY A 151 -6.03 -19.32 -7.27
CA GLY A 151 -6.89 -19.46 -8.43
C GLY A 151 -6.15 -20.02 -9.59
N GLY A 152 -6.86 -20.43 -10.54
CA GLY A 152 -6.25 -20.88 -11.76
C GLY A 152 -5.60 -22.22 -11.64
N PRO A 153 -5.42 -22.88 -12.74
CA PRO A 153 -4.85 -24.19 -12.74
C PRO A 153 -3.45 -24.22 -12.20
N GLY A 154 -2.73 -23.21 -12.41
CA GLY A 154 -1.39 -23.24 -11.97
C GLY A 154 -1.25 -22.85 -10.55
N GLY A 155 -2.21 -22.23 -10.03
CA GLY A 155 -2.03 -21.67 -8.76
C GLY A 155 -1.84 -22.70 -7.72
N GLU A 156 -2.57 -23.76 -7.82
CA GLU A 156 -2.43 -24.62 -6.83
C GLU A 156 -1.51 -25.55 -7.02
N ALA A 157 -1.38 -25.91 -8.14
CA ALA A 157 -0.54 -26.92 -8.39
C ALA A 157 0.67 -26.77 -7.74
N ASP A 158 1.01 -25.95 -7.73
CA ASP A 158 2.15 -25.91 -7.27
C ASP A 158 2.28 -25.79 -6.08
N GLY A 159 1.57 -25.84 -5.88
CA GLY A 159 1.73 -25.81 -4.83
C GLY A 159 2.43 -26.69 -4.21
N GLU A 160 2.51 -27.20 -4.67
CA GLU A 160 3.05 -27.90 -4.15
C GLU A 160 4.04 -27.95 -4.00
N GLY A 161 3.99 -27.69 -4.43
CA GLY A 161 4.72 -27.70 -4.43
C GLY A 161 5.36 -27.53 -3.82
N ASP A 162 5.35 -27.37 -3.85
CA ASP A 162 5.98 -27.31 -3.43
C ASP A 162 6.41 -27.55 -2.61
N ALA A 163 6.21 -27.80 -2.62
CA ALA A 163 6.49 -28.06 -1.87
C ALA A 163 7.33 -28.23 -1.46
N ALA A 164 7.58 -28.19 -1.45
CA ALA A 164 8.33 -28.37 -1.12
C ALA A 164 8.79 -28.27 -0.77
#